data_7a02f48bc9f08ba064d40cf4f90aec21
#
_entry.id   7a02f48bc9f08ba064d40cf4f90aec21
#
_cell.length_a   1.000
_cell.length_b   1.000
_cell.length_c   1.000
_cell.angle_alpha   90.00
_cell.angle_beta   90.00
_cell.angle_gamma   90.00
#
_symmetry.space_group_name_H-M   'P 1'
#
loop_
_entity.id
_entity.type
_entity.pdbx_description
1 polymer ?
#
loop_
_entity_poly.entity_id
_entity_poly.type
_entity_poly.pdbx_seq_one_letter_code
_entity_poly.pdbx_strand_id
1 'polypeptide(L)'
;RLGNITCITGAGSAIYDSRNFGDLISTTTGAVGGVLCLVNSDDNILDGVETYGRVISDKANNAYKGSFFGQCSKAAVITNCICGGTVGMYNGGTYDVVEVNADNYFDYIGQVGASAVNVTKENIKFGTIN
;
A
#
# COMPACT_ATOMS: atom_id res chain seq x y z
N ARG A 1 -11.73 -3.61 -4.95
CA ARG A 1 -10.79 -3.44 -3.84
C ARG A 1 -9.95 -4.70 -3.70
N LEU A 2 -8.66 -4.55 -3.62
CA LEU A 2 -7.70 -5.65 -3.48
C LEU A 2 -6.68 -5.32 -2.40
N GLY A 3 -6.39 -6.29 -1.53
CA GLY A 3 -5.32 -6.24 -0.55
C GLY A 3 -4.79 -7.64 -0.33
N ASN A 4 -3.48 -7.81 -0.24
CA ASN A 4 -2.88 -9.13 -0.17
C ASN A 4 -3.07 -9.84 1.18
N ILE A 5 -3.21 -9.09 2.26
CA ILE A 5 -3.41 -9.66 3.59
C ILE A 5 -4.86 -9.49 4.01
N THR A 6 -5.40 -8.29 3.89
CA THR A 6 -6.80 -8.03 4.18
C THR A 6 -7.36 -6.90 3.33
N CYS A 7 -8.68 -6.86 3.22
CA CYS A 7 -9.35 -5.83 2.43
C CYS A 7 -9.72 -4.58 3.23
N ILE A 8 -10.16 -4.75 4.47
CA ILE A 8 -10.64 -3.66 5.32
C ILE A 8 -10.22 -3.97 6.75
N THR A 9 -9.79 -2.95 7.47
CA THR A 9 -9.43 -3.07 8.88
C THR A 9 -10.50 -2.48 9.79
N GLY A 10 -10.72 -3.13 10.93
CA GLY A 10 -11.43 -2.56 12.06
C GLY A 10 -10.51 -1.74 12.97
N ALA A 11 -11.10 -1.04 13.94
CA ALA A 11 -10.34 -0.26 14.92
C ALA A 11 -9.38 -1.14 15.72
N GLY A 12 -8.16 -0.66 15.92
CA GLY A 12 -7.13 -1.36 16.68
C GLY A 12 -6.56 -2.60 15.97
N SER A 13 -6.76 -2.75 14.67
CA SER A 13 -6.18 -3.86 13.91
C SER A 13 -4.67 -3.69 13.76
N ALA A 14 -3.94 -4.80 13.88
CA ALA A 14 -2.50 -4.81 13.73
C ALA A 14 -2.04 -5.99 12.87
N ILE A 15 -0.99 -5.75 12.08
CA ILE A 15 -0.29 -6.77 11.29
C ILE A 15 1.19 -6.68 11.67
N TYR A 16 1.74 -7.79 12.11
CA TYR A 16 3.13 -7.91 12.55
C TYR A 16 3.91 -8.91 11.72
N ASP A 17 5.20 -8.65 11.50
CA ASP A 17 6.20 -9.59 11.01
C ASP A 17 5.74 -10.41 9.79
N SER A 18 5.07 -9.75 8.87
CA SER A 18 4.46 -10.40 7.70
C SER A 18 5.15 -9.98 6.42
N ARG A 19 5.26 -10.90 5.47
CA ARG A 19 5.86 -10.65 4.15
C ARG A 19 4.87 -10.90 3.04
N ASN A 20 4.86 -10.00 2.07
CA ASN A 20 4.08 -10.13 0.85
C ASN A 20 4.99 -10.14 -0.37
N PHE A 21 4.94 -11.23 -1.13
CA PHE A 21 5.65 -11.38 -2.40
C PHE A 21 4.72 -11.40 -3.60
N GLY A 22 3.42 -11.44 -3.36
CA GLY A 22 2.42 -11.58 -4.42
C GLY A 22 2.15 -10.27 -5.15
N ASP A 23 1.96 -10.37 -6.44
CA ASP A 23 1.46 -9.26 -7.27
C ASP A 23 -0.03 -9.06 -7.06
N LEU A 24 -0.44 -7.81 -7.03
CA LEU A 24 -1.83 -7.38 -7.06
C LEU A 24 -2.06 -6.54 -8.29
N ILE A 25 -2.82 -7.07 -9.22
CA ILE A 25 -3.11 -6.40 -10.49
C ILE A 25 -4.62 -6.25 -10.64
N SER A 26 -5.09 -5.01 -10.65
CA SER A 26 -6.49 -4.68 -10.94
C SER A 26 -6.58 -4.00 -12.31
N THR A 27 -7.34 -4.61 -13.19
CA THR A 27 -7.67 -4.04 -14.51
C THR A 27 -9.02 -3.34 -14.51
N THR A 28 -9.64 -3.23 -13.36
CA THR A 28 -10.92 -2.54 -13.15
C THR A 28 -10.80 -1.51 -12.05
N THR A 29 -11.82 -0.68 -11.89
CA THR A 29 -11.84 0.36 -10.87
C THR A 29 -11.82 -0.22 -9.44
N GLY A 30 -11.04 0.37 -8.56
CA GLY A 30 -10.98 0.00 -7.14
C GLY A 30 -9.64 0.31 -6.50
N ALA A 31 -9.63 0.40 -5.19
CA ALA A 31 -8.41 0.59 -4.43
C ALA A 31 -7.57 -0.70 -4.42
N VAL A 32 -6.26 -0.55 -4.55
CA VAL A 32 -5.30 -1.66 -4.56
C VAL A 32 -4.16 -1.34 -3.61
N GLY A 33 -4.05 -2.10 -2.54
CA GLY A 33 -2.97 -1.94 -1.55
C GLY A 33 -2.16 -3.22 -1.39
N GLY A 34 -0.86 -3.11 -1.41
CA GLY A 34 0.05 -4.25 -1.30
C GLY A 34 -0.14 -5.07 -0.02
N VAL A 35 -0.62 -4.45 1.02
CA VAL A 35 -0.95 -5.12 2.30
C VAL A 35 -2.44 -5.01 2.57
N LEU A 36 -2.96 -3.80 2.62
CA LEU A 36 -4.35 -3.47 2.93
C LEU A 36 -5.01 -2.70 1.79
N CYS A 37 -6.23 -3.06 1.44
CA CYS A 37 -6.99 -2.25 0.49
C CYS A 37 -7.45 -0.92 1.11
N LEU A 38 -8.04 -0.96 2.28
CA LEU A 38 -8.65 0.20 2.92
C LEU A 38 -8.42 0.22 4.42
N VAL A 39 -7.82 1.29 4.92
CA VAL A 39 -7.80 1.65 6.34
C VAL A 39 -8.94 2.62 6.59
N ASN A 40 -9.97 2.15 7.27
CA ASN A 40 -11.22 2.89 7.50
C ASN A 40 -11.53 3.12 8.99
N SER A 41 -10.65 2.70 9.87
CA SER A 41 -10.77 2.85 11.32
C SER A 41 -9.45 3.31 11.90
N ASP A 42 -9.51 3.96 13.04
CA ASP A 42 -8.33 4.46 13.74
C ASP A 42 -7.52 3.32 14.43
N ASP A 43 -6.32 3.65 14.88
CA ASP A 43 -5.43 2.78 15.65
C ASP A 43 -4.96 1.52 14.90
N ASN A 44 -4.76 1.62 13.60
CA ASN A 44 -4.21 0.53 12.80
C ASN A 44 -2.68 0.56 12.79
N ILE A 45 -2.05 -0.61 12.94
CA ILE A 45 -0.60 -0.76 13.03
C ILE A 45 -0.09 -1.77 11.99
N LEU A 46 0.96 -1.39 11.27
CA LEU A 46 1.83 -2.29 10.53
C LEU A 46 3.22 -2.21 11.15
N ASP A 47 3.73 -3.29 11.69
CA ASP A 47 5.07 -3.35 12.27
C ASP A 47 5.83 -4.59 11.79
N GLY A 48 7.03 -4.37 11.24
CA GLY A 48 7.82 -5.45 10.66
C GLY A 48 7.23 -6.04 9.37
N VAL A 49 6.39 -5.29 8.66
CA VAL A 49 5.74 -5.77 7.44
C VAL A 49 6.61 -5.45 6.22
N GLU A 50 6.79 -6.43 5.36
CA GLU A 50 7.56 -6.30 4.14
C GLU A 50 6.67 -6.55 2.91
N THR A 51 6.77 -5.71 1.88
CA THR A 51 6.02 -5.86 0.62
C THR A 51 6.96 -5.74 -0.57
N TYR A 52 6.90 -6.70 -1.49
CA TYR A 52 7.84 -6.84 -2.60
C TYR A 52 7.19 -7.02 -3.98
N GLY A 53 5.92 -7.32 -4.03
CA GLY A 53 5.20 -7.54 -5.28
C GLY A 53 4.86 -6.27 -6.04
N ARG A 54 4.30 -6.43 -7.22
CA ARG A 54 3.74 -5.33 -8.00
C ARG A 54 2.35 -4.98 -7.49
N VAL A 55 2.09 -3.68 -7.34
CA VAL A 55 0.75 -3.16 -7.01
C VAL A 55 0.28 -2.30 -8.18
N ILE A 56 -0.62 -2.84 -8.97
CA ILE A 56 -1.11 -2.23 -10.20
C ILE A 56 -2.59 -1.93 -10.07
N SER A 57 -2.98 -0.68 -10.30
CA SER A 57 -4.36 -0.26 -10.39
C SER A 57 -4.75 0.05 -11.84
N ASP A 58 -6.04 0.07 -12.13
CA ASP A 58 -6.56 0.59 -13.38
C ASP A 58 -6.23 2.09 -13.53
N LYS A 59 -6.02 2.55 -14.75
CA LYS A 59 -5.71 3.94 -15.05
C LYS A 59 -6.77 4.92 -14.54
N ALA A 60 -8.04 4.52 -14.59
CA ALA A 60 -9.14 5.35 -14.13
C ALA A 60 -9.14 5.57 -12.60
N ASN A 61 -8.43 4.70 -11.86
CA ASN A 61 -8.31 4.76 -10.41
C ASN A 61 -6.88 4.95 -9.91
N ASN A 62 -6.10 5.67 -10.67
CA ASN A 62 -4.69 5.89 -10.37
C ASN A 62 -4.40 6.42 -8.96
N ALA A 63 -5.37 7.11 -8.34
CA ALA A 63 -5.22 7.70 -7.02
C ALA A 63 -5.28 6.69 -5.85
N TYR A 64 -5.83 5.49 -6.08
CA TYR A 64 -6.15 4.54 -5.02
C TYR A 64 -5.23 3.32 -5.05
N LYS A 65 -3.93 3.54 -5.05
CA LYS A 65 -2.94 2.47 -5.00
C LYS A 65 -1.80 2.82 -4.07
N GLY A 66 -1.14 1.81 -3.55
CA GLY A 66 0.07 2.00 -2.75
C GLY A 66 0.67 0.70 -2.30
N SER A 67 1.93 0.73 -1.95
CA SER A 67 2.68 -0.44 -1.50
C SER A 67 2.11 -1.05 -0.23
N PHE A 68 1.62 -0.24 0.68
CA PHE A 68 0.98 -0.70 1.90
C PHE A 68 -0.55 -0.58 1.81
N PHE A 69 -1.07 0.59 1.48
CA PHE A 69 -2.48 0.88 1.47
C PHE A 69 -2.97 1.27 0.07
N GLY A 70 -4.14 0.79 -0.31
CA GLY A 70 -4.87 1.33 -1.46
C GLY A 70 -5.51 2.67 -1.13
N GLN A 71 -6.09 2.77 0.04
CA GLN A 71 -6.66 4.00 0.58
C GLN A 71 -6.52 4.00 2.11
N CYS A 72 -6.08 5.11 2.67
CA CYS A 72 -6.02 5.31 4.12
C CYS A 72 -6.82 6.56 4.47
N SER A 73 -7.94 6.39 5.14
CA SER A 73 -8.86 7.48 5.53
C SER A 73 -8.79 7.81 7.03
N LYS A 74 -7.97 7.07 7.76
CA LYS A 74 -7.85 7.17 9.20
C LYS A 74 -6.39 7.07 9.66
N ALA A 75 -6.13 7.30 10.93
CA ALA A 75 -4.80 7.19 11.49
C ALA A 75 -4.26 5.77 11.37
N ALA A 76 -3.02 5.66 10.95
CA ALA A 76 -2.28 4.41 10.89
C ALA A 76 -0.81 4.64 11.26
N VAL A 77 -0.18 3.62 11.81
CA VAL A 77 1.24 3.62 12.17
C VAL A 77 1.95 2.55 11.35
N ILE A 78 3.02 2.93 10.68
CA ILE A 78 3.89 2.02 9.91
C ILE A 78 5.28 2.12 10.51
N THR A 79 5.75 1.03 11.10
CA THR A 79 7.06 0.97 11.76
C THR A 79 7.85 -0.25 11.32
N ASN A 80 9.18 -0.10 11.23
CA ASN A 80 10.09 -1.21 10.94
C ASN A 80 9.72 -2.00 9.66
N CYS A 81 9.16 -1.33 8.67
CA CYS A 81 8.65 -1.96 7.47
C CYS A 81 9.62 -1.83 6.29
N ILE A 82 9.48 -2.73 5.33
CA ILE A 82 10.22 -2.67 4.07
C ILE A 82 9.24 -2.48 2.92
N CYS A 83 9.44 -1.40 2.16
CA CYS A 83 8.73 -1.11 0.95
C CYS A 83 9.63 -1.47 -0.24
N GLY A 84 9.38 -2.62 -0.83
CA GLY A 84 10.03 -3.09 -2.04
C GLY A 84 9.01 -3.22 -3.19
N GLY A 85 9.47 -3.72 -4.32
CA GLY A 85 8.62 -3.91 -5.49
C GLY A 85 8.26 -2.62 -6.22
N THR A 86 7.18 -2.65 -6.96
CA THR A 86 6.75 -1.55 -7.83
C THR A 86 5.28 -1.19 -7.62
N VAL A 87 4.96 0.06 -7.86
CA VAL A 87 3.58 0.57 -7.90
C VAL A 87 3.33 1.15 -9.28
N GLY A 88 2.17 0.90 -9.84
CA GLY A 88 1.89 1.39 -11.17
C GLY A 88 0.43 1.32 -11.56
N MET A 89 0.19 1.52 -12.87
CA MET A 89 -1.15 1.45 -13.40
C MET A 89 -1.23 0.61 -14.68
N TYR A 90 -2.34 -0.03 -14.85
CA TYR A 90 -2.72 -0.71 -16.08
C TYR A 90 -3.33 0.28 -17.07
N ASN A 91 -2.80 0.29 -18.26
CA ASN A 91 -3.23 1.20 -19.31
C ASN A 91 -3.43 0.43 -20.62
N GLY A 92 -4.57 -0.25 -20.75
CA GLY A 92 -4.98 -0.88 -21.98
C GLY A 92 -4.00 -1.93 -22.55
N GLY A 93 -3.46 -2.81 -21.73
CA GLY A 93 -2.53 -3.87 -22.13
C GLY A 93 -1.07 -3.62 -21.78
N THR A 94 -0.74 -2.43 -21.28
CA THR A 94 0.59 -2.09 -20.79
C THR A 94 0.55 -1.76 -19.29
N TYR A 95 1.70 -1.88 -18.65
CA TYR A 95 1.88 -1.52 -17.24
C TYR A 95 2.89 -0.39 -17.12
N ASP A 96 2.44 0.76 -16.65
CA ASP A 96 3.30 1.87 -16.30
C ASP A 96 3.67 1.74 -14.82
N VAL A 97 4.90 1.38 -14.53
CA VAL A 97 5.36 1.07 -13.17
C VAL A 97 6.48 1.99 -12.70
N VAL A 98 6.49 2.23 -11.40
CA VAL A 98 7.52 2.99 -10.71
C VAL A 98 8.05 2.17 -9.55
N GLU A 99 9.36 2.12 -9.43
CA GLU A 99 10.01 1.55 -8.26
C GLU A 99 9.89 2.52 -7.07
N VAL A 100 9.39 2.02 -5.95
CA VAL A 100 9.20 2.86 -4.75
C VAL A 100 10.51 2.96 -3.99
N ASN A 101 10.90 4.19 -3.67
CA ASN A 101 12.14 4.50 -2.98
C ASN A 101 11.94 5.64 -1.96
N ALA A 102 13.04 6.07 -1.31
CA ALA A 102 13.00 7.09 -0.28
C ALA A 102 12.49 8.46 -0.76
N ASP A 103 12.65 8.77 -2.04
CA ASP A 103 12.27 10.07 -2.59
C ASP A 103 10.79 10.17 -2.97
N ASN A 104 10.19 9.04 -3.34
CA ASN A 104 8.83 9.01 -3.86
C ASN A 104 7.82 8.22 -3.00
N TYR A 105 8.23 7.63 -1.89
CA TYR A 105 7.37 6.70 -1.13
C TYR A 105 6.10 7.33 -0.56
N PHE A 106 6.10 8.64 -0.30
CA PHE A 106 4.90 9.34 0.16
C PHE A 106 3.75 9.23 -0.83
N ASP A 107 4.06 9.25 -2.12
CA ASP A 107 3.06 9.16 -3.18
C ASP A 107 2.56 7.72 -3.37
N TYR A 108 3.36 6.74 -2.94
CA TYR A 108 3.12 5.33 -3.22
C TYR A 108 2.91 4.44 -1.99
N ILE A 109 2.92 5.01 -0.79
CA ILE A 109 2.59 4.25 0.42
C ILE A 109 1.10 3.92 0.47
N GLY A 110 0.30 4.74 -0.15
CA GLY A 110 -1.14 4.64 -0.33
C GLY A 110 -1.80 6.00 -0.32
N GLN A 111 -2.92 6.13 -0.99
CA GLN A 111 -3.67 7.37 -0.95
C GLN A 111 -4.18 7.64 0.46
N VAL A 112 -3.84 8.82 0.93
CA VAL A 112 -4.39 9.38 2.17
C VAL A 112 -5.58 10.26 1.76
N GLY A 113 -6.78 9.89 2.13
CA GLY A 113 -8.01 10.61 1.77
C GLY A 113 -8.06 12.04 2.31
N ALA A 114 -9.02 12.84 1.85
CA ALA A 114 -9.17 14.24 2.25
C ALA A 114 -9.45 14.44 3.75
N SER A 115 -9.95 13.43 4.42
CA SER A 115 -10.06 13.34 5.88
C SER A 115 -8.88 12.61 6.49
N ALA A 116 -7.85 12.44 5.74
CA ALA A 116 -6.73 11.63 6.09
C ALA A 116 -6.00 12.19 7.27
N VAL A 117 -5.96 11.39 8.19
CA VAL A 117 -5.27 11.57 9.41
C VAL A 117 -3.87 11.07 9.22
N ASN A 118 -3.00 11.56 10.01
CA ASN A 118 -1.59 11.30 9.97
C ASN A 118 -1.27 9.81 9.90
N VAL A 119 -0.62 9.39 8.85
CA VAL A 119 0.11 8.14 8.83
C VAL A 119 1.47 8.38 9.45
N THR A 120 1.69 7.82 10.62
CA THR A 120 2.99 7.86 11.28
C THR A 120 3.91 6.83 10.63
N LYS A 121 5.10 7.25 10.22
CA LYS A 121 6.08 6.42 9.52
C LYS A 121 7.40 6.49 10.25
N GLU A 122 7.91 5.34 10.67
CA GLU A 122 9.17 5.25 11.39
C GLU A 122 9.95 4.02 10.91
N ASN A 123 11.24 4.22 10.64
CA ASN A 123 12.16 3.15 10.23
C ASN A 123 11.64 2.36 9.02
N ILE A 124 11.27 3.07 7.96
CA ILE A 124 10.90 2.47 6.68
C ILE A 124 12.15 2.28 5.83
N LYS A 125 12.34 1.08 5.32
CA LYS A 125 13.42 0.75 4.40
C LYS A 125 12.88 0.48 3.01
N PHE A 126 13.72 0.67 2.01
CA PHE A 126 13.41 0.46 0.60
C PHE A 126 14.41 -0.52 0.01
N GLY A 127 13.96 -1.37 -0.89
CA GLY A 127 14.85 -2.27 -1.59
C GLY A 127 14.24 -3.59 -1.98
N THR A 128 15.05 -4.38 -2.66
CA THR A 128 14.72 -5.73 -3.07
C THR A 128 15.08 -6.73 -1.98
N ILE A 129 14.51 -7.91 -2.09
CA ILE A 129 14.92 -9.05 -1.27
C ILE A 129 16.36 -9.40 -1.61
N ASN A 130 17.15 -9.48 -0.60
CA ASN A 130 18.49 -10.04 -0.71
C ASN A 130 18.44 -11.55 -0.48
#